data_a604108e40d836210db0b806a09b6d38
#
_entry.id   a604108e40d836210db0b806a09b6d38
#
_cell.length_a   1.000
_cell.length_b   1.000
_cell.length_c   1.000
_cell.angle_alpha   90.00
_cell.angle_beta   90.00
_cell.angle_gamma   90.00
#
_symmetry.space_group_name_H-M   'P 1'
#
loop_
_entity.id
_entity.type
_entity.pdbx_description
1 polymer ?
#
loop_
_entity_poly.entity_id
_entity_poly.type
_entity_poly.pdbx_seq_one_letter_code
_entity_poly.pdbx_strand_id
1 'polypeptide(L)'
;MAFSLVKLRTSNSPIQIGSRWCTAKARWVLCLLLTLSTGLVADKATASGAECDRLASIAADPDHQSAPVDYNGIDGPKVIDACREAVMQFPDNGRYWVQLGRGYLKIEQGNAMLEAFQKAKLLGYPVAWFALAVVYHTGNGIDEADLNRAEILYKEAYQRGVGYAALGLARLYDEPGSPFFDLEKAGVWESRFDALKDRLG
;
A
#
# COMPACT_ATOMS: atom_id res chain seq x y z
N MET A 1 -59.87 -4.90 17.44
CA MET A 1 -58.86 -4.06 18.14
C MET A 1 -58.20 -3.15 17.11
N ALA A 2 -58.59 -1.85 17.13
CA ALA A 2 -58.19 -0.90 16.12
C ALA A 2 -56.92 -0.18 16.59
N PHE A 3 -55.83 -0.24 15.81
CA PHE A 3 -54.64 0.56 16.03
C PHE A 3 -54.74 1.89 15.25
N SER A 4 -54.76 2.99 16.01
CA SER A 4 -54.89 4.35 15.53
C SER A 4 -53.52 4.81 14.98
N LEU A 5 -53.49 5.26 13.72
CA LEU A 5 -52.36 5.89 13.08
C LEU A 5 -52.25 7.33 13.52
N VAL A 6 -51.21 7.68 14.29
CA VAL A 6 -50.83 9.05 14.62
C VAL A 6 -50.06 9.64 13.43
N LYS A 7 -50.69 10.64 12.81
CA LYS A 7 -50.15 11.39 11.68
C LYS A 7 -49.28 12.54 12.21
N LEU A 8 -47.93 12.37 12.14
CA LEU A 8 -46.99 13.45 12.46
C LEU A 8 -46.96 14.46 11.32
N ARG A 9 -47.41 15.67 11.65
CA ARG A 9 -47.46 16.85 10.77
C ARG A 9 -46.08 17.50 10.81
N THR A 10 -45.26 17.36 9.74
CA THR A 10 -44.03 18.12 9.58
C THR A 10 -44.35 19.55 9.11
N SER A 11 -44.09 20.52 9.97
CA SER A 11 -44.15 21.94 9.66
C SER A 11 -42.86 22.36 8.96
N ASN A 12 -42.89 22.50 7.65
CA ASN A 12 -41.83 23.15 6.88
C ASN A 12 -42.06 24.67 6.92
N SER A 13 -41.34 25.38 7.77
CA SER A 13 -41.19 26.81 7.67
C SER A 13 -39.81 27.15 7.12
N PRO A 14 -39.65 27.82 5.99
CA PRO A 14 -38.34 28.26 5.53
C PRO A 14 -37.89 29.45 6.40
N ILE A 15 -36.73 29.28 7.03
CA ILE A 15 -36.04 30.38 7.73
C ILE A 15 -35.57 31.36 6.66
N GLN A 16 -36.25 32.50 6.56
CA GLN A 16 -35.80 33.65 5.78
C GLN A 16 -34.63 34.32 6.50
N ILE A 17 -33.39 33.97 6.11
CA ILE A 17 -32.20 34.71 6.51
C ILE A 17 -32.16 36.00 5.67
N GLY A 18 -32.42 37.11 6.32
CA GLY A 18 -32.46 38.43 5.73
C GLY A 18 -31.16 38.77 4.99
N SER A 19 -31.31 39.02 3.69
CA SER A 19 -30.28 39.59 2.83
C SER A 19 -30.06 41.06 3.18
N ARG A 20 -29.07 41.35 4.02
CA ARG A 20 -28.60 42.73 4.21
C ARG A 20 -27.07 42.81 4.13
N TRP A 21 -26.62 43.37 2.98
CA TRP A 21 -25.36 44.08 2.79
C TRP A 21 -24.04 43.26 2.98
N CYS A 22 -23.77 42.39 2.03
CA CYS A 22 -22.36 42.05 1.71
C CYS A 22 -22.04 42.73 0.38
N THR A 23 -21.22 43.77 0.41
CA THR A 23 -20.76 44.47 -0.79
C THR A 23 -19.97 43.52 -1.66
N ALA A 24 -20.11 43.60 -2.99
CA ALA A 24 -19.51 42.69 -3.97
C ALA A 24 -17.99 42.49 -3.79
N LYS A 25 -17.27 43.46 -3.26
CA LYS A 25 -15.83 43.42 -3.00
C LYS A 25 -15.41 42.39 -1.92
N ALA A 26 -16.23 42.19 -0.87
CA ALA A 26 -15.92 41.24 0.21
C ALA A 26 -16.07 39.76 -0.23
N ARG A 27 -16.96 39.48 -1.18
CA ARG A 27 -17.15 38.10 -1.70
C ARG A 27 -15.99 37.61 -2.53
N TRP A 28 -15.32 38.49 -3.29
CA TRP A 28 -14.19 38.15 -4.12
C TRP A 28 -12.93 37.82 -3.29
N VAL A 29 -12.70 38.57 -2.21
CA VAL A 29 -11.55 38.32 -1.31
C VAL A 29 -11.71 37.02 -0.53
N LEU A 30 -12.94 36.68 -0.07
CA LEU A 30 -13.18 35.41 0.64
C LEU A 30 -13.06 34.18 -0.29
N CYS A 31 -13.51 34.27 -1.54
CA CYS A 31 -13.32 33.20 -2.55
C CYS A 31 -11.85 33.03 -2.92
N LEU A 32 -11.10 34.12 -3.07
CA LEU A 32 -9.67 34.05 -3.39
C LEU A 32 -8.84 33.43 -2.23
N LEU A 33 -9.19 33.71 -0.98
CA LEU A 33 -8.51 33.12 0.18
C LEU A 33 -8.82 31.62 0.35
N LEU A 34 -10.03 31.17 0.01
CA LEU A 34 -10.42 29.75 0.04
C LEU A 34 -9.77 28.94 -1.10
N THR A 35 -9.55 29.53 -2.26
CA THR A 35 -8.90 28.84 -3.38
C THR A 35 -7.38 28.73 -3.22
N LEU A 36 -6.74 29.68 -2.54
CA LEU A 36 -5.30 29.63 -2.25
C LEU A 36 -4.94 28.58 -1.20
N SER A 37 -5.84 28.28 -0.24
CA SER A 37 -5.57 27.26 0.78
C SER A 37 -5.69 25.82 0.27
N THR A 38 -6.53 25.57 -0.76
CA THR A 38 -6.69 24.22 -1.32
C THR A 38 -5.52 23.78 -2.21
N GLY A 39 -4.87 24.71 -2.90
CA GLY A 39 -3.70 24.42 -3.74
C GLY A 39 -2.47 23.97 -2.94
N LEU A 40 -2.19 24.64 -1.82
CA LEU A 40 -1.03 24.34 -0.96
C LEU A 40 -1.12 22.96 -0.27
N VAL A 41 -2.33 22.50 0.06
CA VAL A 41 -2.53 21.19 0.70
C VAL A 41 -2.40 20.07 -0.34
N ALA A 42 -2.91 20.26 -1.55
CA ALA A 42 -2.80 19.29 -2.63
C ALA A 42 -1.34 19.10 -3.10
N ASP A 43 -0.56 20.18 -3.21
CA ASP A 43 0.86 20.12 -3.58
C ASP A 43 1.70 19.35 -2.55
N LYS A 44 1.47 19.55 -1.27
CA LYS A 44 2.19 18.83 -0.21
C LYS A 44 1.83 17.34 -0.19
N ALA A 45 0.59 16.99 -0.44
CA ALA A 45 0.11 15.61 -0.50
C ALA A 45 0.77 14.84 -1.65
N THR A 46 0.75 15.40 -2.85
CA THR A 46 1.40 14.79 -4.02
C THR A 46 2.90 14.66 -3.83
N ALA A 47 3.56 15.62 -3.17
CA ALA A 47 4.98 15.59 -2.88
C ALA A 47 5.35 14.45 -1.92
N SER A 48 4.55 14.17 -0.86
CA SER A 48 4.86 13.09 0.08
C SER A 48 4.69 11.71 -0.51
N GLY A 49 3.67 11.48 -1.34
CA GLY A 49 3.48 10.24 -2.07
C GLY A 49 4.62 9.97 -3.06
N ALA A 50 5.01 10.99 -3.83
CA ALA A 50 6.12 10.88 -4.77
C ALA A 50 7.46 10.61 -4.07
N GLU A 51 7.69 11.19 -2.90
CA GLU A 51 8.92 10.95 -2.13
C GLU A 51 8.96 9.52 -1.55
N CYS A 52 7.84 9.01 -1.04
CA CYS A 52 7.73 7.61 -0.61
C CYS A 52 8.02 6.66 -1.78
N ASP A 53 7.41 6.89 -2.96
CA ASP A 53 7.67 6.11 -4.17
C ASP A 53 9.15 6.17 -4.58
N ARG A 54 9.77 7.34 -4.56
CA ARG A 54 11.19 7.52 -4.93
C ARG A 54 12.14 6.77 -4.00
N LEU A 55 11.83 6.68 -2.71
CA LEU A 55 12.71 6.11 -1.69
C LEU A 55 12.51 4.60 -1.51
N ALA A 56 11.33 4.06 -1.85
CA ALA A 56 10.97 2.70 -1.48
C ALA A 56 10.22 1.90 -2.55
N SER A 57 10.27 2.32 -3.83
CA SER A 57 9.70 1.55 -4.93
C SER A 57 10.31 0.15 -5.00
N ILE A 58 9.52 -0.85 -5.38
CA ILE A 58 9.93 -2.26 -5.43
C ILE A 58 9.75 -2.82 -6.83
N ALA A 59 10.74 -3.56 -7.34
CA ALA A 59 10.68 -4.17 -8.67
C ALA A 59 9.56 -5.22 -8.81
N ALA A 60 9.13 -5.82 -7.71
CA ALA A 60 8.01 -6.77 -7.71
C ALA A 60 6.64 -6.10 -7.91
N ASP A 61 6.55 -4.77 -7.85
CA ASP A 61 5.33 -4.00 -8.03
C ASP A 61 5.12 -3.68 -9.52
N PRO A 62 4.13 -4.29 -10.20
CA PRO A 62 3.85 -3.98 -11.59
C PRO A 62 3.34 -2.54 -11.79
N ASP A 63 2.84 -1.91 -10.72
CA ASP A 63 2.28 -0.55 -10.73
C ASP A 63 3.23 0.47 -10.08
N HIS A 64 4.53 0.18 -10.01
CA HIS A 64 5.50 1.10 -9.41
C HIS A 64 5.53 2.46 -10.12
N GLN A 65 5.65 3.54 -9.35
CA GLN A 65 5.59 4.92 -9.85
C GLN A 65 6.97 5.59 -9.93
N SER A 66 8.01 4.91 -9.50
CA SER A 66 9.40 5.37 -9.53
C SER A 66 10.32 4.18 -9.81
N ALA A 67 11.54 4.44 -10.22
CA ALA A 67 12.54 3.39 -10.40
C ALA A 67 12.68 2.55 -9.12
N PRO A 68 12.70 1.22 -9.23
CA PRO A 68 12.84 0.34 -8.08
C PRO A 68 14.15 0.60 -7.30
N VAL A 69 14.04 0.54 -5.98
CA VAL A 69 15.17 0.68 -5.05
C VAL A 69 15.51 -0.68 -4.48
N ASP A 70 16.76 -1.13 -4.67
CA ASP A 70 17.24 -2.36 -4.04
C ASP A 70 17.18 -2.27 -2.52
N TYR A 71 16.96 -3.42 -1.86
CA TYR A 71 16.87 -3.47 -0.41
C TYR A 71 18.10 -2.89 0.30
N ASN A 72 19.29 -3.10 -0.26
CA ASN A 72 20.53 -2.57 0.30
C ASN A 72 20.63 -1.03 0.18
N GLY A 73 19.97 -0.44 -0.81
CA GLY A 73 19.94 1.01 -1.04
C GLY A 73 18.89 1.74 -0.20
N ILE A 74 18.06 1.03 0.57
CA ILE A 74 17.03 1.65 1.41
C ILE A 74 17.66 2.35 2.62
N ASP A 75 17.34 3.64 2.78
CA ASP A 75 17.55 4.40 4.00
C ASP A 75 16.25 4.28 4.85
N GLY A 76 16.24 3.33 5.78
CA GLY A 76 15.04 2.98 6.54
C GLY A 76 14.37 4.17 7.23
N PRO A 77 15.09 5.01 8.01
CA PRO A 77 14.52 6.21 8.63
C PRO A 77 13.86 7.16 7.63
N LYS A 78 14.54 7.48 6.52
CA LYS A 78 13.96 8.38 5.50
C LYS A 78 12.73 7.80 4.83
N VAL A 79 12.73 6.48 4.54
CA VAL A 79 11.56 5.80 4.00
C VAL A 79 10.39 5.87 4.97
N ILE A 80 10.64 5.62 6.27
CA ILE A 80 9.59 5.66 7.29
C ILE A 80 8.98 7.06 7.38
N ASP A 81 9.79 8.11 7.41
CA ASP A 81 9.30 9.49 7.51
C ASP A 81 8.43 9.86 6.29
N ALA A 82 8.93 9.64 5.07
CA ALA A 82 8.21 9.95 3.85
C ALA A 82 6.93 9.10 3.70
N CYS A 83 7.03 7.77 3.95
CA CYS A 83 5.89 6.89 3.74
C CYS A 83 4.84 7.01 4.86
N ARG A 84 5.20 7.41 6.08
CA ARG A 84 4.21 7.79 7.11
C ARG A 84 3.37 8.99 6.70
N GLU A 85 3.99 10.02 6.12
CA GLU A 85 3.22 11.14 5.57
C GLU A 85 2.29 10.68 4.44
N ALA A 86 2.79 9.81 3.55
CA ALA A 86 1.99 9.28 2.44
C ALA A 86 0.79 8.46 2.91
N VAL A 87 0.93 7.55 3.89
CA VAL A 87 -0.19 6.75 4.42
C VAL A 87 -1.18 7.59 5.24
N MET A 88 -0.74 8.68 5.88
CA MET A 88 -1.66 9.60 6.56
C MET A 88 -2.54 10.37 5.57
N GLN A 89 -2.01 10.70 4.40
CA GLN A 89 -2.74 11.44 3.36
C GLN A 89 -3.55 10.52 2.45
N PHE A 90 -3.06 9.30 2.20
CA PHE A 90 -3.68 8.31 1.34
C PHE A 90 -3.80 6.96 2.07
N PRO A 91 -4.63 6.86 3.12
CA PRO A 91 -4.70 5.68 3.99
C PRO A 91 -5.16 4.41 3.29
N ASP A 92 -5.86 4.54 2.17
CA ASP A 92 -6.38 3.42 1.37
C ASP A 92 -5.45 3.01 0.22
N ASN A 93 -4.29 3.67 0.07
CA ASN A 93 -3.30 3.30 -0.93
C ASN A 93 -2.33 2.23 -0.38
N GLY A 94 -2.59 0.96 -0.73
CA GLY A 94 -1.81 -0.19 -0.26
C GLY A 94 -0.33 -0.15 -0.64
N ARG A 95 0.05 0.54 -1.74
CA ARG A 95 1.45 0.70 -2.16
C ARG A 95 2.28 1.39 -1.09
N TYR A 96 1.79 2.50 -0.54
CA TYR A 96 2.52 3.23 0.51
C TYR A 96 2.66 2.43 1.80
N TRP A 97 1.69 1.57 2.13
CA TRP A 97 1.80 0.65 3.25
C TRP A 97 2.88 -0.42 3.03
N VAL A 98 3.01 -0.96 1.80
CA VAL A 98 4.12 -1.87 1.46
C VAL A 98 5.46 -1.15 1.57
N GLN A 99 5.57 0.06 1.04
CA GLN A 99 6.79 0.84 1.07
C GLN A 99 7.19 1.21 2.52
N LEU A 100 6.23 1.59 3.36
CA LEU A 100 6.43 1.82 4.79
C LEU A 100 6.94 0.55 5.49
N GLY A 101 6.35 -0.61 5.20
CA GLY A 101 6.79 -1.89 5.73
C GLY A 101 8.24 -2.22 5.35
N ARG A 102 8.68 -1.87 4.13
CA ARG A 102 10.09 -2.01 3.72
C ARG A 102 11.04 -1.14 4.55
N GLY A 103 10.62 0.07 4.89
CA GLY A 103 11.38 0.95 5.80
C GLY A 103 11.53 0.33 7.18
N TYR A 104 10.45 -0.20 7.75
CA TYR A 104 10.49 -0.88 9.05
C TYR A 104 11.33 -2.17 9.02
N LEU A 105 11.23 -2.96 7.94
CA LEU A 105 12.08 -4.13 7.74
C LEU A 105 13.57 -3.76 7.75
N LYS A 106 13.93 -2.64 7.13
CA LYS A 106 15.32 -2.17 7.04
C LYS A 106 15.93 -1.80 8.39
N ILE A 107 15.10 -1.37 9.35
CA ILE A 107 15.55 -1.03 10.72
C ILE A 107 15.11 -2.10 11.74
N GLU A 108 14.78 -3.29 11.28
CA GLU A 108 14.45 -4.48 12.09
C GLU A 108 13.27 -4.28 13.06
N GLN A 109 12.34 -3.37 12.72
CA GLN A 109 11.10 -3.19 13.47
C GLN A 109 10.01 -4.16 12.98
N GLY A 110 10.15 -5.44 13.33
CA GLY A 110 9.33 -6.54 12.81
C GLY A 110 7.82 -6.38 13.03
N ASN A 111 7.38 -5.98 14.21
CA ASN A 111 5.95 -5.77 14.48
C ASN A 111 5.36 -4.67 13.60
N ALA A 112 6.03 -3.52 13.50
CA ALA A 112 5.55 -2.41 12.68
C ALA A 112 5.58 -2.76 11.17
N MET A 113 6.58 -3.53 10.73
CA MET A 113 6.65 -4.08 9.38
C MET A 113 5.46 -4.99 9.08
N LEU A 114 5.16 -5.95 9.97
CA LEU A 114 4.04 -6.87 9.78
C LEU A 114 2.70 -6.13 9.74
N GLU A 115 2.49 -5.16 10.64
CA GLU A 115 1.28 -4.32 10.65
C GLU A 115 1.11 -3.58 9.33
N ALA A 116 2.17 -2.97 8.80
CA ALA A 116 2.13 -2.24 7.54
C ALA A 116 1.81 -3.17 6.35
N PHE A 117 2.48 -4.33 6.24
CA PHE A 117 2.19 -5.30 5.18
C PHE A 117 0.81 -5.92 5.29
N GLN A 118 0.33 -6.21 6.52
CA GLN A 118 -1.03 -6.70 6.74
C GLN A 118 -2.08 -5.64 6.37
N LYS A 119 -1.84 -4.36 6.68
CA LYS A 119 -2.72 -3.28 6.25
C LYS A 119 -2.81 -3.18 4.73
N ALA A 120 -1.68 -3.24 4.02
CA ALA A 120 -1.66 -3.29 2.56
C ALA A 120 -2.43 -4.50 2.01
N LYS A 121 -2.28 -5.68 2.65
CA LYS A 121 -3.01 -6.89 2.28
C LYS A 121 -4.51 -6.75 2.48
N LEU A 122 -4.96 -6.15 3.59
CA LEU A 122 -6.38 -5.87 3.84
C LEU A 122 -6.98 -4.90 2.81
N LEU A 123 -6.18 -3.97 2.29
CA LEU A 123 -6.55 -3.08 1.19
C LEU A 123 -6.53 -3.77 -0.19
N GLY A 124 -6.21 -5.06 -0.23
CA GLY A 124 -6.19 -5.85 -1.47
C GLY A 124 -4.98 -5.59 -2.36
N TYR A 125 -3.94 -4.92 -1.87
CA TYR A 125 -2.77 -4.57 -2.70
C TYR A 125 -1.90 -5.80 -2.99
N PRO A 126 -1.75 -6.25 -4.25
CA PRO A 126 -1.16 -7.56 -4.59
C PRO A 126 0.25 -7.77 -4.04
N VAL A 127 1.10 -6.74 -4.06
CA VAL A 127 2.49 -6.81 -3.60
C VAL A 127 2.60 -7.11 -2.10
N ALA A 128 1.56 -6.86 -1.31
CA ALA A 128 1.57 -7.17 0.12
C ALA A 128 1.66 -8.68 0.40
N TRP A 129 1.04 -9.51 -0.45
CA TRP A 129 1.21 -10.98 -0.35
C TRP A 129 2.65 -11.40 -0.62
N PHE A 130 3.29 -10.81 -1.64
CA PHE A 130 4.69 -11.06 -1.96
C PHE A 130 5.62 -10.60 -0.82
N ALA A 131 5.41 -9.39 -0.29
CA ALA A 131 6.23 -8.87 0.81
C ALA A 131 6.14 -9.77 2.06
N LEU A 132 4.94 -10.18 2.45
CA LEU A 132 4.73 -11.13 3.55
C LEU A 132 5.35 -12.50 3.24
N ALA A 133 5.25 -12.99 2.00
CA ALA A 133 5.87 -14.25 1.60
C ALA A 133 7.39 -14.21 1.78
N VAL A 134 8.04 -13.13 1.37
CA VAL A 134 9.48 -12.93 1.58
C VAL A 134 9.84 -12.94 3.06
N VAL A 135 9.06 -12.24 3.91
CA VAL A 135 9.29 -12.23 5.36
C VAL A 135 9.20 -13.63 5.96
N TYR A 136 8.13 -14.39 5.65
CA TYR A 136 7.98 -15.75 6.17
C TYR A 136 9.00 -16.74 5.58
N HIS A 137 9.44 -16.52 4.35
CA HIS A 137 10.48 -17.34 3.72
C HIS A 137 11.84 -17.14 4.40
N THR A 138 12.23 -15.89 4.64
CA THR A 138 13.56 -15.55 5.14
C THR A 138 13.66 -15.50 6.67
N GLY A 139 12.53 -15.38 7.38
CA GLY A 139 12.51 -15.12 8.82
C GLY A 139 12.90 -13.69 9.20
N ASN A 140 13.19 -12.80 8.23
CA ASN A 140 13.66 -11.45 8.52
C ASN A 140 12.60 -10.61 9.23
N GLY A 141 12.92 -10.13 10.43
CA GLY A 141 12.03 -9.29 11.24
C GLY A 141 10.92 -10.04 11.96
N ILE A 142 10.96 -11.37 11.99
CA ILE A 142 10.09 -12.27 12.78
C ILE A 142 10.93 -13.30 13.52
N ASP A 143 10.33 -14.01 14.50
CA ASP A 143 11.05 -14.94 15.38
C ASP A 143 11.65 -16.13 14.61
N GLU A 144 10.91 -16.68 13.64
CA GLU A 144 11.34 -17.79 12.81
C GLU A 144 10.66 -17.79 11.43
N ALA A 145 11.31 -18.41 10.45
CA ALA A 145 10.76 -18.60 9.11
C ALA A 145 9.57 -19.58 9.16
N ASP A 146 8.55 -19.31 8.33
CA ASP A 146 7.42 -20.22 8.09
C ASP A 146 7.29 -20.49 6.60
N LEU A 147 7.96 -21.53 6.13
CA LEU A 147 8.01 -21.87 4.70
C LEU A 147 6.65 -22.32 4.16
N ASN A 148 5.78 -22.93 5.00
CA ASN A 148 4.41 -23.27 4.58
C ASN A 148 3.60 -22.01 4.26
N ARG A 149 3.68 -21.03 5.14
CA ARG A 149 3.01 -19.76 4.96
C ARG A 149 3.58 -18.96 3.79
N ALA A 150 4.92 -19.03 3.63
CA ALA A 150 5.60 -18.38 2.50
C ALA A 150 5.11 -18.93 1.15
N GLU A 151 5.02 -20.27 1.02
CA GLU A 151 4.55 -20.92 -0.19
C GLU A 151 3.14 -20.49 -0.58
N ILE A 152 2.20 -20.50 0.38
CA ILE A 152 0.83 -20.08 0.16
C ILE A 152 0.79 -18.61 -0.31
N LEU A 153 1.52 -17.73 0.38
CA LEU A 153 1.54 -16.31 0.08
C LEU A 153 2.18 -15.99 -1.28
N TYR A 154 3.25 -16.70 -1.66
CA TYR A 154 3.81 -16.56 -3.00
C TYR A 154 2.84 -16.98 -4.10
N LYS A 155 2.13 -18.12 -3.92
CA LYS A 155 1.10 -18.56 -4.87
C LYS A 155 -0.02 -17.53 -5.02
N GLU A 156 -0.50 -17.00 -3.91
CA GLU A 156 -1.51 -15.93 -3.89
C GLU A 156 -1.02 -14.65 -4.58
N ALA A 157 0.23 -14.23 -4.33
CA ALA A 157 0.83 -13.08 -4.99
C ALA A 157 0.92 -13.27 -6.51
N TYR A 158 1.37 -14.46 -6.95
CA TYR A 158 1.45 -14.81 -8.37
C TYR A 158 0.09 -14.77 -9.06
N GLN A 159 -0.95 -15.35 -8.43
CA GLN A 159 -2.32 -15.32 -8.95
C GLN A 159 -2.88 -13.90 -9.07
N ARG A 160 -2.38 -12.96 -8.25
CA ARG A 160 -2.73 -11.54 -8.27
C ARG A 160 -1.87 -10.70 -9.22
N GLY A 161 -1.03 -11.34 -10.04
CA GLY A 161 -0.23 -10.67 -11.07
C GLY A 161 1.17 -10.23 -10.64
N VAL A 162 1.62 -10.57 -9.42
CA VAL A 162 2.99 -10.27 -8.98
C VAL A 162 3.95 -11.31 -9.55
N GLY A 163 4.52 -11.03 -10.72
CA GLY A 163 5.39 -11.97 -11.46
C GLY A 163 6.62 -12.42 -10.66
N TYR A 164 7.20 -11.57 -9.83
CA TYR A 164 8.33 -11.90 -8.96
C TYR A 164 8.03 -12.99 -7.93
N ALA A 165 6.77 -13.28 -7.66
CA ALA A 165 6.38 -14.39 -6.79
C ALA A 165 6.76 -15.77 -7.39
N ALA A 166 6.84 -15.88 -8.72
CA ALA A 166 7.34 -17.08 -9.39
C ALA A 166 8.82 -17.32 -9.06
N LEU A 167 9.65 -16.25 -9.04
CA LEU A 167 11.04 -16.36 -8.61
C LEU A 167 11.14 -16.73 -7.11
N GLY A 168 10.24 -16.19 -6.27
CA GLY A 168 10.16 -16.58 -4.86
C GLY A 168 9.86 -18.06 -4.67
N LEU A 169 8.90 -18.61 -5.44
CA LEU A 169 8.57 -20.04 -5.44
C LEU A 169 9.73 -20.90 -5.98
N ALA A 170 10.39 -20.48 -7.05
CA ALA A 170 11.54 -21.18 -7.57
C ALA A 170 12.63 -21.35 -6.49
N ARG A 171 12.96 -20.26 -5.79
CA ARG A 171 13.95 -20.29 -4.69
C ARG A 171 13.50 -21.18 -3.53
N LEU A 172 12.23 -21.11 -3.13
CA LEU A 172 11.68 -21.95 -2.06
C LEU A 172 11.81 -23.44 -2.37
N TYR A 173 11.58 -23.83 -3.63
CA TYR A 173 11.69 -25.22 -4.08
C TYR A 173 13.14 -25.65 -4.37
N ASP A 174 14.07 -24.72 -4.62
CA ASP A 174 15.50 -24.98 -4.83
C ASP A 174 16.31 -24.98 -3.52
N GLU A 175 15.71 -24.63 -2.39
CA GLU A 175 16.41 -24.51 -1.10
C GLU A 175 16.69 -25.88 -0.49
N PRO A 176 17.98 -26.31 -0.42
CA PRO A 176 18.36 -27.59 0.19
C PRO A 176 17.99 -27.61 1.68
N GLY A 177 17.29 -28.67 2.11
CA GLY A 177 16.82 -28.82 3.50
C GLY A 177 15.46 -28.22 3.77
N SER A 178 14.90 -27.50 2.82
CA SER A 178 13.48 -27.11 2.85
C SER A 178 12.56 -28.34 2.76
N PRO A 179 11.44 -28.39 3.51
CA PRO A 179 10.44 -29.44 3.33
C PRO A 179 9.78 -29.42 1.93
N PHE A 180 10.02 -28.36 1.16
CA PHE A 180 9.53 -28.17 -0.19
C PHE A 180 10.56 -28.48 -1.28
N PHE A 181 11.77 -28.90 -0.92
CA PHE A 181 12.86 -29.10 -1.89
C PHE A 181 12.43 -30.02 -3.05
N ASP A 182 12.40 -29.46 -4.25
CA ASP A 182 11.93 -30.11 -5.48
C ASP A 182 12.47 -29.34 -6.70
N LEU A 183 13.58 -29.81 -7.26
CA LEU A 183 14.24 -29.14 -8.39
C LEU A 183 13.38 -29.09 -9.66
N GLU A 184 12.49 -30.05 -9.87
CA GLU A 184 11.58 -30.03 -11.02
C GLU A 184 10.59 -28.87 -10.88
N LYS A 185 9.96 -28.72 -9.71
CA LYS A 185 9.09 -27.57 -9.43
C LYS A 185 9.84 -26.25 -9.48
N ALA A 186 11.06 -26.20 -8.93
CA ALA A 186 11.90 -25.00 -9.01
C ALA A 186 12.09 -24.57 -10.46
N GLY A 187 12.49 -25.46 -11.34
CA GLY A 187 12.67 -25.18 -12.77
C GLY A 187 11.39 -24.75 -13.47
N VAL A 188 10.23 -25.32 -13.11
CA VAL A 188 8.92 -24.87 -13.64
C VAL A 188 8.62 -23.42 -13.25
N TRP A 189 8.87 -23.04 -11.99
CA TRP A 189 8.61 -21.68 -11.52
C TRP A 189 9.62 -20.67 -12.07
N GLU A 190 10.89 -21.06 -12.22
CA GLU A 190 11.91 -20.24 -12.89
C GLU A 190 11.53 -19.94 -14.35
N SER A 191 11.12 -20.98 -15.10
CA SER A 191 10.64 -20.79 -16.49
C SER A 191 9.43 -19.87 -16.57
N ARG A 192 8.52 -19.89 -15.58
CA ARG A 192 7.39 -18.96 -15.52
C ARG A 192 7.85 -17.53 -15.26
N PHE A 193 8.84 -17.33 -14.40
CA PHE A 193 9.41 -16.01 -14.17
C PHE A 193 10.10 -15.48 -15.42
N ASP A 194 10.92 -16.31 -16.10
CA ASP A 194 11.60 -15.93 -17.32
C ASP A 194 10.65 -15.51 -18.44
N ALA A 195 9.52 -16.19 -18.58
CA ALA A 195 8.47 -15.81 -19.53
C ALA A 195 7.80 -14.46 -19.22
N LEU A 196 7.96 -13.94 -18.00
CA LEU A 196 7.37 -12.68 -17.55
C LEU A 196 8.37 -11.53 -17.50
N LYS A 197 9.67 -11.81 -17.32
CA LYS A 197 10.70 -10.78 -17.05
C LYS A 197 10.76 -9.69 -18.12
N ASP A 198 10.57 -10.05 -19.39
CA ASP A 198 10.59 -9.09 -20.49
C ASP A 198 9.39 -8.09 -20.45
N ARG A 199 8.40 -8.37 -19.60
CA ARG A 199 7.23 -7.51 -19.36
C ARG A 199 7.30 -6.77 -18.02
N LEU A 200 8.29 -7.11 -17.18
CA LEU A 200 8.46 -6.55 -15.84
C LEU A 200 9.56 -5.45 -15.77
N GLY A 201 10.32 -5.25 -16.85
CA GLY A 201 11.29 -4.20 -17.05
C GLY A 201 10.78 -3.23 -18.08
#